data_05810af8ee22b14be8611241c75c8d94
#
_entry.id   05810af8ee22b14be8611241c75c8d94
#
_cell.length_a   1.000
_cell.length_b   1.000
_cell.length_c   1.000
_cell.angle_alpha   90.00
_cell.angle_beta   90.00
_cell.angle_gamma   90.00
#
_symmetry.space_group_name_H-M   'P 1'
#
loop_
_entity.id
_entity.type
_entity.pdbx_description
1 polymer ?
#
loop_
_entity_poly.entity_id
_entity_poly.type
_entity_poly.pdbx_seq_one_letter_code
_entity_poly.pdbx_strand_id
1 'polypeptide(L)'
;RRQRQMCIRDSTGCPGSMARSMERAPVNQPASFIPMPSQLRQWPVQIKLVPVNAPYFDGASLLIAADCTAYAYANFHQDFIRGKVTLVGCPKLDDVDYSEKLTEILRQNNIKSVTVVRMEVPCCGGLEYAVRTALQNCGKLLPWQVKTISIKGELLDD
;
A
#
# COMPACT_ATOMS: atom_id res chain seq x y z
N ARG A 1 -12.78 -8.65 4.96
CA ARG A 1 -13.31 -9.99 4.67
C ARG A 1 -14.59 -9.96 3.88
N ARG A 2 -15.57 -9.17 4.33
CA ARG A 2 -16.84 -9.04 3.63
C ARG A 2 -16.66 -8.53 2.21
N GLN A 3 -15.83 -7.52 2.06
CA GLN A 3 -15.51 -6.90 0.78
C GLN A 3 -14.78 -7.89 -0.13
N ARG A 4 -13.86 -8.66 0.42
CA ARG A 4 -13.13 -9.69 -0.30
C ARG A 4 -14.05 -10.82 -0.77
N GLN A 5 -15.02 -11.22 0.06
CA GLN A 5 -16.00 -12.22 -0.32
C GLN A 5 -16.85 -11.75 -1.48
N MET A 6 -17.26 -10.47 -1.48
CA MET A 6 -18.00 -9.90 -2.61
C MET A 6 -17.22 -9.96 -3.90
N CYS A 7 -15.93 -9.64 -3.86
CA CYS A 7 -15.08 -9.71 -5.04
C CYS A 7 -14.90 -11.14 -5.56
N ILE A 8 -14.86 -12.12 -4.68
CA ILE A 8 -14.74 -13.53 -5.05
C ILE A 8 -16.03 -14.06 -5.67
N ARG A 9 -17.18 -13.68 -5.10
CA ARG A 9 -18.47 -14.16 -5.55
C ARG A 9 -18.90 -13.61 -6.91
N ASP A 10 -18.55 -12.37 -7.17
CA ASP A 10 -18.96 -11.68 -8.39
C ASP A 10 -17.72 -11.22 -9.15
N SER A 11 -17.03 -12.18 -9.76
CA SER A 11 -15.81 -11.90 -10.50
C SER A 11 -16.07 -11.07 -11.76
N THR A 12 -17.29 -11.12 -12.33
CA THR A 12 -17.62 -10.35 -13.52
C THR A 12 -18.04 -8.92 -13.21
N GLY A 13 -18.63 -8.69 -12.01
CA GLY A 13 -19.08 -7.38 -11.58
C GLY A 13 -18.15 -6.68 -10.60
N CYS A 14 -17.09 -7.34 -10.12
CA CYS A 14 -16.19 -6.78 -9.11
C CYS A 14 -15.35 -5.64 -9.71
N PRO A 15 -15.43 -4.41 -9.16
CA PRO A 15 -14.63 -3.29 -9.67
C PRO A 15 -13.13 -3.54 -9.65
N GLY A 16 -12.65 -4.36 -8.72
CA GLY A 16 -11.23 -4.67 -8.60
C GLY A 16 -10.70 -5.61 -9.67
N SER A 17 -11.58 -6.34 -10.38
CA SER A 17 -11.19 -7.30 -11.40
C SER A 17 -11.81 -7.03 -12.77
N MET A 18 -12.57 -5.95 -12.94
CA MET A 18 -13.14 -5.57 -14.23
C MET A 18 -12.04 -5.13 -15.20
N ALA A 19 -12.04 -5.75 -16.39
CA ALA A 19 -11.10 -5.36 -17.43
C ALA A 19 -11.44 -3.98 -17.99
N ARG A 20 -10.46 -3.12 -18.10
CA ARG A 20 -10.60 -1.76 -18.64
C ARG A 20 -9.36 -1.38 -19.41
N SER A 21 -9.58 -0.59 -20.46
CA SER A 21 -8.49 0.07 -21.17
C SER A 21 -8.48 1.54 -20.79
N MET A 22 -7.30 2.12 -20.70
CA MET A 22 -7.12 3.53 -20.39
C MET A 22 -6.35 4.20 -21.53
N GLU A 23 -6.90 5.32 -22.01
CA GLU A 23 -6.19 6.12 -23.00
C GLU A 23 -5.19 7.05 -22.30
N ARG A 24 -4.03 7.19 -22.90
CA ARG A 24 -2.99 8.10 -22.43
C ARG A 24 -2.63 9.08 -23.53
N ALA A 25 -2.35 10.32 -23.15
CA ALA A 25 -1.87 11.30 -24.07
C ALA A 25 -0.54 10.86 -24.68
N PRO A 26 -0.29 11.14 -26.00
CA PRO A 26 1.00 10.83 -26.58
C PRO A 26 2.12 11.56 -25.83
N VAL A 27 3.20 10.85 -25.56
CA VAL A 27 4.32 11.43 -24.84
C VAL A 27 5.31 11.99 -25.86
N ASN A 28 5.34 13.31 -26.01
CA ASN A 28 6.42 13.99 -26.70
C ASN A 28 7.58 14.13 -25.73
N GLN A 29 8.48 13.16 -25.74
CA GLN A 29 9.61 13.20 -24.83
C GLN A 29 10.72 14.09 -25.39
N PRO A 30 11.20 15.05 -24.59
CA PRO A 30 12.44 15.73 -24.93
C PRO A 30 13.60 14.74 -24.91
N ALA A 31 14.63 15.01 -25.69
CA ALA A 31 15.80 14.13 -25.84
C ALA A 31 16.60 13.92 -24.55
N SER A 32 16.31 14.67 -23.50
CA SER A 32 17.01 14.57 -22.20
C SER A 32 16.13 13.86 -21.18
N PHE A 33 16.05 12.53 -21.26
CA PHE A 33 15.39 11.71 -20.26
C PHE A 33 16.36 11.37 -19.13
N ILE A 34 16.02 11.76 -17.89
CA ILE A 34 16.79 11.40 -16.70
C ILE A 34 16.01 10.32 -15.96
N PRO A 35 16.54 9.10 -15.85
CA PRO A 35 15.87 8.05 -15.08
C PRO A 35 15.75 8.43 -13.62
N MET A 36 14.57 8.19 -13.04
CA MET A 36 14.37 8.41 -11.61
C MET A 36 14.95 7.25 -10.82
N PRO A 37 15.75 7.51 -9.78
CA PRO A 37 16.33 6.42 -8.97
C PRO A 37 15.28 5.78 -8.08
N SER A 38 15.48 4.48 -7.77
CA SER A 38 14.67 3.78 -6.79
C SER A 38 14.86 4.40 -5.42
N GLN A 39 13.76 4.56 -4.68
CA GLN A 39 13.77 5.06 -3.31
C GLN A 39 13.63 3.94 -2.28
N LEU A 40 13.52 2.68 -2.71
CA LEU A 40 13.39 1.55 -1.81
C LEU A 40 14.69 1.30 -1.06
N ARG A 41 14.59 1.14 0.26
CA ARG A 41 15.76 1.03 1.14
C ARG A 41 15.82 -0.27 1.93
N GLN A 42 14.85 -1.15 1.79
CA GLN A 42 14.86 -2.40 2.54
C GLN A 42 14.30 -3.54 1.71
N TRP A 43 14.54 -4.75 2.18
CA TRP A 43 14.05 -5.98 1.61
C TRP A 43 13.83 -7.00 2.72
N PRO A 44 12.81 -7.86 2.69
CA PRO A 44 11.73 -7.92 1.68
C PRO A 44 10.69 -6.82 1.87
N VAL A 45 9.77 -6.66 0.89
CA VAL A 45 8.69 -5.66 0.94
C VAL A 45 7.34 -6.29 1.30
N GLN A 46 7.15 -7.56 1.02
CA GLN A 46 5.87 -8.23 1.27
C GLN A 46 5.60 -8.36 2.76
N ILE A 47 4.38 -7.98 3.18
CA ILE A 47 3.99 -8.05 4.59
C ILE A 47 4.18 -9.47 5.14
N LYS A 48 3.83 -10.47 4.35
CA LYS A 48 3.95 -11.88 4.78
C LYS A 48 5.38 -12.34 4.98
N LEU A 49 6.34 -11.69 4.34
CA LEU A 49 7.73 -12.14 4.34
C LEU A 49 8.62 -11.36 5.30
N VAL A 50 8.28 -10.12 5.62
CA VAL A 50 9.14 -9.27 6.42
C VAL A 50 9.27 -9.80 7.86
N PRO A 51 10.48 -9.82 8.44
CA PRO A 51 10.62 -10.15 9.87
C PRO A 51 10.00 -9.05 10.73
N VAL A 52 9.24 -9.45 11.76
CA VAL A 52 8.53 -8.51 12.64
C VAL A 52 9.49 -7.54 13.34
N ASN A 53 10.68 -8.01 13.67
CA ASN A 53 11.67 -7.24 14.43
C ASN A 53 12.88 -6.80 13.61
N ALA A 54 12.71 -6.62 12.32
CA ALA A 54 13.82 -6.18 11.45
C ALA A 54 14.38 -4.84 11.93
N PRO A 55 15.71 -4.67 11.94
CA PRO A 55 16.33 -3.46 12.49
C PRO A 55 15.92 -2.17 11.79
N TYR A 56 15.56 -2.23 10.51
CA TYR A 56 15.16 -1.03 9.76
C TYR A 56 13.82 -0.44 10.21
N PHE A 57 13.05 -1.13 11.05
CA PHE A 57 11.82 -0.57 11.60
C PHE A 57 12.07 0.46 12.69
N ASP A 58 13.23 0.44 13.33
CA ASP A 58 13.49 1.37 14.42
C ASP A 58 13.58 2.81 13.92
N GLY A 59 12.70 3.66 14.44
CA GLY A 59 12.62 5.06 14.02
C GLY A 59 11.98 5.26 12.66
N ALA A 60 11.33 4.26 12.09
CA ALA A 60 10.84 4.32 10.72
C ALA A 60 9.51 5.06 10.58
N SER A 61 9.38 5.79 9.47
CA SER A 61 8.10 6.17 8.92
C SER A 61 7.67 5.02 8.01
N LEU A 62 6.53 4.40 8.32
CA LEU A 62 6.10 3.17 7.67
C LEU A 62 5.11 3.45 6.55
N LEU A 63 5.36 2.87 5.39
CA LEU A 63 4.43 2.88 4.26
C LEU A 63 3.83 1.49 4.11
N ILE A 64 2.51 1.40 4.10
CA ILE A 64 1.79 0.15 3.85
C ILE A 64 0.95 0.37 2.60
N ALA A 65 1.31 -0.29 1.51
CA ALA A 65 0.73 -0.04 0.20
C ALA A 65 0.08 -1.29 -0.38
N ALA A 66 -1.06 -1.10 -1.02
CA ALA A 66 -1.61 -2.15 -1.88
C ALA A 66 -0.67 -2.35 -3.07
N ASP A 67 -0.49 -3.59 -3.50
CA ASP A 67 0.50 -3.94 -4.50
C ASP A 67 0.30 -3.25 -5.86
N CYS A 68 -0.94 -2.91 -6.21
CA CYS A 68 -1.24 -2.25 -7.49
C CYS A 68 -0.91 -0.75 -7.49
N THR A 69 -0.70 -0.14 -6.33
CA THR A 69 -0.56 1.33 -6.24
C THR A 69 0.71 1.84 -6.92
N ALA A 70 1.80 1.11 -6.79
CA ALA A 70 3.06 1.49 -7.43
C ALA A 70 2.99 1.41 -8.96
N TYR A 71 2.18 0.50 -9.49
CA TYR A 71 1.97 0.39 -10.93
C TYR A 71 1.05 1.49 -11.46
N ALA A 72 0.02 1.84 -10.70
CA ALA A 72 -0.97 2.82 -11.15
C ALA A 72 -0.45 4.25 -11.05
N TYR A 73 0.30 4.57 -10.01
CA TYR A 73 0.75 5.94 -9.72
C TYR A 73 2.20 6.14 -10.15
N ALA A 74 2.39 6.96 -11.19
CA ALA A 74 3.70 7.08 -11.83
C ALA A 74 4.81 7.57 -10.91
N ASN A 75 4.51 8.49 -9.99
CA ASN A 75 5.52 9.10 -9.12
C ASN A 75 5.60 8.42 -7.74
N PHE A 76 5.31 7.13 -7.68
CA PHE A 76 5.17 6.40 -6.42
C PHE A 76 6.44 6.43 -5.56
N HIS A 77 7.60 6.27 -6.18
CA HIS A 77 8.86 6.27 -5.44
C HIS A 77 9.12 7.62 -4.77
N GLN A 78 8.93 8.71 -5.50
CA GLN A 78 9.21 10.05 -4.99
C GLN A 78 8.19 10.51 -3.95
N ASP A 79 6.91 10.21 -4.18
CA ASP A 79 5.85 10.73 -3.31
C ASP A 79 5.59 9.84 -2.11
N PHE A 80 5.82 8.54 -2.20
CA PHE A 80 5.43 7.61 -1.14
C PHE A 80 6.59 6.80 -0.56
N ILE A 81 7.47 6.22 -1.38
CA ILE A 81 8.53 5.35 -0.86
C ILE A 81 9.65 6.15 -0.19
N ARG A 82 9.98 7.30 -0.76
CA ARG A 82 11.13 8.08 -0.29
C ARG A 82 11.03 8.38 1.21
N GLY A 83 12.08 8.01 1.93
CA GLY A 83 12.16 8.26 3.37
C GLY A 83 11.34 7.31 4.23
N LYS A 84 10.78 6.24 3.64
CA LYS A 84 9.92 5.32 4.38
C LYS A 84 10.38 3.87 4.24
N VAL A 85 10.03 3.06 5.23
CA VAL A 85 10.11 1.61 5.15
C VAL A 85 8.82 1.13 4.52
N THR A 86 8.90 0.35 3.45
CA THR A 86 7.76 0.03 2.59
C THR A 86 7.33 -1.42 2.76
N LEU A 87 6.05 -1.62 3.08
CA LEU A 87 5.41 -2.93 3.12
C LEU A 87 4.29 -2.97 2.10
N VAL A 88 4.15 -4.11 1.43
CA VAL A 88 3.23 -4.29 0.31
C VAL A 88 2.39 -5.54 0.55
N GLY A 89 1.12 -5.48 0.19
CA GLY A 89 0.25 -6.64 0.25
C GLY A 89 -1.03 -6.46 -0.54
N CYS A 90 -1.73 -7.56 -0.75
CA CYS A 90 -3.04 -7.59 -1.38
C CYS A 90 -3.95 -8.53 -0.61
N PRO A 91 -4.93 -8.00 0.15
CA PRO A 91 -5.81 -8.86 0.97
C PRO A 91 -6.62 -9.84 0.14
N LYS A 92 -6.92 -9.49 -1.11
CA LYS A 92 -7.67 -10.37 -2.01
C LYS A 92 -6.84 -11.59 -2.45
N LEU A 93 -5.58 -11.36 -2.79
CA LEU A 93 -4.71 -12.42 -3.30
C LEU A 93 -4.08 -13.26 -2.19
N ASP A 94 -3.70 -12.63 -1.09
CA ASP A 94 -2.95 -13.30 -0.04
C ASP A 94 -3.82 -14.17 0.88
N ASP A 95 -5.12 -13.92 0.91
CA ASP A 95 -6.06 -14.67 1.75
C ASP A 95 -5.62 -14.76 3.21
N VAL A 96 -5.10 -13.68 3.75
CA VAL A 96 -4.68 -13.59 5.15
C VAL A 96 -5.18 -12.30 5.76
N ASP A 97 -5.29 -12.32 7.09
CA ASP A 97 -5.56 -11.12 7.87
C ASP A 97 -4.21 -10.53 8.31
N TYR A 98 -3.84 -9.42 7.70
CA TYR A 98 -2.56 -8.77 8.02
C TYR A 98 -2.54 -8.11 9.40
N SER A 99 -3.71 -7.96 10.05
CA SER A 99 -3.79 -7.15 11.28
C SER A 99 -2.91 -7.70 12.41
N GLU A 100 -2.79 -9.01 12.55
CA GLU A 100 -1.96 -9.61 13.60
C GLU A 100 -0.49 -9.26 13.40
N LYS A 101 0.03 -9.46 12.19
CA LYS A 101 1.44 -9.18 11.90
C LYS A 101 1.74 -7.70 11.99
N LEU A 102 0.86 -6.86 11.44
CA LEU A 102 1.04 -5.42 11.53
C LEU A 102 0.99 -4.93 12.97
N THR A 103 0.11 -5.51 13.79
CA THR A 103 0.06 -5.20 15.24
C THR A 103 1.41 -5.47 15.89
N GLU A 104 2.01 -6.63 15.62
CA GLU A 104 3.30 -6.98 16.20
C GLU A 104 4.42 -6.08 15.71
N ILE A 105 4.43 -5.71 14.42
CA ILE A 105 5.41 -4.77 13.89
C ILE A 105 5.30 -3.42 14.60
N LEU A 106 4.09 -2.91 14.77
CA LEU A 106 3.87 -1.63 15.45
C LEU A 106 4.20 -1.70 16.93
N ARG A 107 3.90 -2.83 17.59
CA ARG A 107 4.14 -2.99 19.01
C ARG A 107 5.63 -3.13 19.34
N GLN A 108 6.36 -3.91 18.55
CA GLN A 108 7.73 -4.28 18.87
C GLN A 108 8.75 -3.25 18.41
N ASN A 109 8.39 -2.31 17.56
CA ASN A 109 9.32 -1.37 16.96
C ASN A 109 8.93 0.07 17.24
N ASN A 110 9.91 0.97 17.22
CA ASN A 110 9.69 2.39 17.39
C ASN A 110 9.31 3.02 16.06
N ILE A 111 8.03 2.89 15.68
CA ILE A 111 7.50 3.45 14.43
C ILE A 111 7.08 4.90 14.63
N LYS A 112 7.51 5.81 13.76
CA LYS A 112 7.19 7.24 13.85
C LYS A 112 5.81 7.58 13.30
N SER A 113 5.44 6.96 12.19
CA SER A 113 4.16 7.25 11.51
C SER A 113 3.80 6.11 10.58
N VAL A 114 2.53 6.08 10.17
CA VAL A 114 2.02 5.08 9.24
C VAL A 114 1.29 5.78 8.11
N THR A 115 1.64 5.45 6.88
CA THR A 115 0.92 5.92 5.68
C THR A 115 0.39 4.69 4.95
N VAL A 116 -0.91 4.67 4.69
CA VAL A 116 -1.55 3.64 3.89
C VAL A 116 -1.82 4.20 2.51
N VAL A 117 -1.42 3.47 1.47
CA VAL A 117 -1.76 3.83 0.10
C VAL A 117 -2.57 2.69 -0.50
N ARG A 118 -3.76 3.01 -0.95
CA ARG A 118 -4.70 2.01 -1.48
C ARG A 118 -5.27 2.47 -2.82
N MET A 119 -5.77 1.51 -3.59
CA MET A 119 -6.53 1.82 -4.79
C MET A 119 -7.98 2.17 -4.44
N GLU A 120 -8.65 2.86 -5.35
CA GLU A 120 -10.07 3.21 -5.19
C GLU A 120 -11.00 1.99 -5.18
N VAL A 121 -10.53 0.86 -5.67
CA VAL A 121 -11.34 -0.35 -5.79
C VAL A 121 -11.63 -0.98 -4.42
N PRO A 122 -12.78 -1.62 -4.24
CA PRO A 122 -13.21 -2.11 -2.92
C PRO A 122 -12.28 -3.15 -2.29
N CYS A 123 -11.61 -3.97 -3.10
CA CYS A 123 -10.75 -5.03 -2.57
C CYS A 123 -9.56 -4.50 -1.75
N CYS A 124 -9.20 -3.23 -1.92
CA CYS A 124 -8.13 -2.61 -1.14
C CYS A 124 -8.60 -2.12 0.25
N GLY A 125 -9.90 -2.10 0.50
CA GLY A 125 -10.43 -1.69 1.81
C GLY A 125 -9.98 -2.60 2.95
N GLY A 126 -9.71 -3.87 2.66
CA GLY A 126 -9.20 -4.80 3.65
C GLY A 126 -7.82 -4.44 4.19
N LEU A 127 -6.98 -3.83 3.36
CA LEU A 127 -5.66 -3.37 3.81
C LEU A 127 -5.79 -2.21 4.79
N GLU A 128 -6.62 -1.22 4.46
CA GLU A 128 -6.89 -0.10 5.36
C GLU A 128 -7.48 -0.60 6.70
N TYR A 129 -8.42 -1.52 6.63
CA TYR A 129 -9.03 -2.11 7.83
C TYR A 129 -8.00 -2.82 8.69
N ALA A 130 -7.09 -3.59 8.08
CA ALA A 130 -6.05 -4.30 8.81
C ALA A 130 -5.10 -3.33 9.53
N VAL A 131 -4.73 -2.24 8.87
CA VAL A 131 -3.88 -1.20 9.48
C VAL A 131 -4.61 -0.51 10.63
N ARG A 132 -5.87 -0.17 10.43
CA ARG A 132 -6.68 0.46 11.49
C ARG A 132 -6.78 -0.44 12.71
N THR A 133 -7.03 -1.73 12.51
CA THR A 133 -7.08 -2.72 13.59
C THR A 133 -5.74 -2.82 14.30
N ALA A 134 -4.64 -2.85 13.55
CA ALA A 134 -3.30 -2.92 14.13
C ALA A 134 -2.98 -1.68 14.97
N LEU A 135 -3.37 -0.51 14.50
CA LEU A 135 -3.17 0.74 15.25
C LEU A 135 -3.95 0.74 16.56
N GLN A 136 -5.17 0.20 16.55
CA GLN A 136 -5.97 0.08 17.78
C GLN A 136 -5.37 -0.92 18.77
N ASN A 137 -4.76 -1.98 18.28
CA ASN A 137 -4.30 -3.09 19.10
C ASN A 137 -2.84 -2.97 19.56
N CYS A 138 -2.05 -2.08 18.94
CA CYS A 138 -0.62 -1.99 19.26
C CYS A 138 -0.34 -1.29 20.60
N GLY A 139 -1.32 -0.61 21.17
CA GLY A 139 -1.17 0.08 22.46
C GLY A 139 -0.44 1.42 22.37
N LYS A 140 -0.22 1.94 21.16
CA LYS A 140 0.49 3.20 20.94
C LYS A 140 -0.38 4.17 20.16
N LEU A 141 -0.19 5.45 20.41
CA LEU A 141 -0.79 6.52 19.60
C LEU A 141 0.21 6.90 18.52
N LEU A 142 -0.10 6.53 17.29
CA LEU A 142 0.76 6.81 16.15
C LEU A 142 0.02 7.68 15.14
N PRO A 143 0.65 8.72 14.59
CA PRO A 143 0.04 9.49 13.50
C PRO A 143 -0.06 8.60 12.26
N TRP A 144 -1.21 8.65 11.57
CA TRP A 144 -1.40 7.85 10.39
C TRP A 144 -2.33 8.55 9.40
N GLN A 145 -2.20 8.18 8.14
CA GLN A 145 -3.03 8.72 7.07
C GLN A 145 -3.27 7.68 6.01
N VAL A 146 -4.35 7.86 5.25
CA VAL A 146 -4.71 7.01 4.12
C VAL A 146 -4.72 7.86 2.86
N LYS A 147 -4.08 7.37 1.81
CA LYS A 147 -4.09 7.97 0.48
C LYS A 147 -4.71 6.99 -0.50
N THR A 148 -5.59 7.48 -1.35
CA THR A 148 -6.30 6.66 -2.33
C THR A 148 -5.86 7.05 -3.73
N ILE A 149 -5.55 6.04 -4.55
CA ILE A 149 -5.12 6.23 -5.93
C ILE A 149 -6.19 5.66 -6.86
N SER A 150 -6.56 6.43 -7.88
CA SER A 150 -7.51 5.97 -8.88
C SER A 150 -6.83 4.99 -9.85
N ILE A 151 -7.63 4.18 -10.54
CA ILE A 151 -7.11 3.27 -11.57
C ILE A 151 -6.45 4.02 -12.71
N LYS A 152 -6.75 5.30 -12.90
CA LYS A 152 -6.11 6.16 -13.90
C LYS A 152 -4.77 6.72 -13.43
N GLY A 153 -4.40 6.49 -12.18
CA GLY A 153 -3.14 6.96 -11.64
C GLY A 153 -3.19 8.33 -11.01
N GLU A 154 -4.35 8.78 -10.58
CA GLU A 154 -4.53 10.07 -9.94
C GLU A 154 -4.64 9.89 -8.43
N LEU A 155 -4.03 10.80 -7.68
CA LEU A 155 -4.20 10.85 -6.23
C LEU A 155 -5.54 11.50 -5.93
N LEU A 156 -6.43 10.77 -5.26
CA LEU A 156 -7.75 11.27 -4.93
C LEU A 156 -7.72 12.02 -3.60
N ASP A 157 -8.43 13.15 -3.56
CA ASP A 157 -8.61 13.89 -2.32
C ASP A 157 -9.65 13.17 -1.45
N ASP A 158 -9.33 12.99 -0.21
CA ASP A 158 -10.23 12.39 0.78
C ASP A 158 -11.12 13.45 1.43
#